data_feaec9b56fd284f27ba766e7ba37e93b
#
_entry.id   feaec9b56fd284f27ba766e7ba37e93b
#
_cell.length_a   1.000
_cell.length_b   1.000
_cell.length_c   1.000
_cell.angle_alpha   90.00
_cell.angle_beta   90.00
_cell.angle_gamma   90.00
#
_symmetry.space_group_name_H-M   'P 1'
#
loop_
_entity.id
_entity.type
_entity.pdbx_description
1 polymer ?
#
loop_
_entity_poly.entity_id
_entity_poly.type
_entity_poly.pdbx_seq_one_letter_code
_entity_poly.pdbx_strand_id
1 'polypeptide(L)'
;TTLQDHPVIGFYIQTPVKGPVEMLARFEAFTEEYGETLEALSADQFANLKSGVLTALTEPPTNLADEAGPFISDWNRERYEFGSRQRMIAAVEAVTIDGVRAHYRDTVLGSKPSRILIQLRGERWSDSPFAMIAGETVIDSIEAFHESMPLQPLD
;
A
#
# COMPACT_ATOMS: atom_id res chain seq x y z
N THR A 1 -0.83 1.07 4.90
CA THR A 1 0.60 0.95 5.24
C THR A 1 1.39 2.05 4.56
N THR A 2 2.43 2.54 5.19
CA THR A 2 3.35 3.53 4.61
C THR A 2 4.77 2.98 4.65
N LEU A 3 5.55 3.28 3.61
CA LEU A 3 6.97 3.00 3.55
C LEU A 3 7.68 4.35 3.47
N GLN A 4 8.45 4.74 4.50
CA GLN A 4 9.11 6.04 4.57
C GLN A 4 8.16 7.21 4.18
N ASP A 5 6.98 7.24 4.82
CA ASP A 5 5.91 8.22 4.57
C ASP A 5 5.20 8.16 3.21
N HIS A 6 5.62 7.28 2.30
CA HIS A 6 4.89 7.04 1.06
C HIS A 6 3.77 6.00 1.29
N PRO A 7 2.54 6.27 0.84
CA PRO A 7 1.46 5.31 0.93
C PRO A 7 1.75 4.13 0.00
N VAL A 8 1.57 2.91 0.50
CA VAL A 8 1.74 1.68 -0.28
C VAL A 8 0.55 0.74 -0.08
N ILE A 9 0.18 0.03 -1.13
CA ILE A 9 -0.72 -1.11 -1.05
C ILE A 9 0.16 -2.37 -1.03
N GLY A 10 0.06 -3.17 0.02
CA GLY A 10 0.84 -4.39 0.17
C GLY A 10 -0.05 -5.63 0.14
N PHE A 11 0.31 -6.60 -0.69
CA PHE A 11 -0.27 -7.93 -0.67
C PHE A 11 0.74 -8.87 -0.03
N TYR A 12 0.30 -9.64 0.93
CA TYR A 12 1.10 -10.66 1.58
C TYR A 12 0.36 -11.98 1.54
N ILE A 13 1.04 -13.02 1.11
CA ILE A 13 0.52 -14.38 1.18
C ILE A 13 1.62 -15.36 1.59
N GLN A 14 1.29 -16.28 2.45
CA GLN A 14 2.11 -17.42 2.79
C GLN A 14 1.32 -18.70 2.51
N THR A 15 1.87 -19.58 1.70
CA THR A 15 1.18 -20.80 1.29
C THR A 15 2.14 -21.98 1.14
N PRO A 16 1.80 -23.17 1.63
CA PRO A 16 2.56 -24.39 1.37
C PRO A 16 2.12 -25.10 0.06
N VAL A 17 1.13 -24.57 -0.67
CA VAL A 17 0.44 -25.29 -1.76
C VAL A 17 0.89 -24.81 -3.14
N LYS A 18 1.27 -23.53 -3.25
CA LYS A 18 1.58 -22.87 -4.53
C LYS A 18 2.95 -22.19 -4.49
N GLY A 19 3.62 -22.17 -5.64
CA GLY A 19 4.91 -21.51 -5.81
C GLY A 19 4.80 -20.02 -6.14
N PRO A 20 5.95 -19.30 -6.18
CA PRO A 20 5.96 -17.84 -6.42
C PRO A 20 5.28 -17.40 -7.72
N VAL A 21 5.48 -18.13 -8.81
CA VAL A 21 4.90 -17.82 -10.13
C VAL A 21 3.37 -17.82 -10.10
N GLU A 22 2.79 -18.88 -9.48
CA GLU A 22 1.33 -18.99 -9.35
C GLU A 22 0.77 -17.91 -8.44
N MET A 23 1.52 -17.52 -7.40
CA MET A 23 1.09 -16.46 -6.48
C MET A 23 1.11 -15.09 -7.15
N LEU A 24 2.14 -14.79 -7.94
CA LEU A 24 2.16 -13.55 -8.69
C LEU A 24 0.97 -13.46 -9.66
N ALA A 25 0.72 -14.51 -10.44
CA ALA A 25 -0.43 -14.55 -11.34
C ALA A 25 -1.77 -14.35 -10.61
N ARG A 26 -1.89 -14.88 -9.37
CA ARG A 26 -3.09 -14.67 -8.55
C ARG A 26 -3.22 -13.24 -8.04
N PHE A 27 -2.12 -12.58 -7.67
CA PHE A 27 -2.15 -11.17 -7.31
C PHE A 27 -2.55 -10.28 -8.49
N GLU A 28 -2.00 -10.54 -9.67
CA GLU A 28 -2.34 -9.80 -10.89
C GLU A 28 -3.82 -9.96 -11.22
N ALA A 29 -4.33 -11.19 -11.25
CA ALA A 29 -5.75 -11.44 -11.47
C ALA A 29 -6.64 -10.78 -10.41
N PHE A 30 -6.24 -10.80 -9.14
CA PHE A 30 -6.99 -10.15 -8.06
C PHE A 30 -7.05 -8.64 -8.25
N THR A 31 -5.95 -8.00 -8.64
CA THR A 31 -5.95 -6.54 -8.85
C THR A 31 -6.86 -6.13 -10.01
N GLU A 32 -6.92 -6.92 -11.08
CA GLU A 32 -7.83 -6.71 -12.20
C GLU A 32 -9.30 -6.90 -11.78
N GLU A 33 -9.64 -8.04 -11.15
CA GLU A 33 -10.98 -8.34 -10.64
C GLU A 33 -11.47 -7.28 -9.64
N TYR A 34 -10.55 -6.78 -8.81
CA TYR A 34 -10.90 -5.73 -7.84
C TYR A 34 -11.15 -4.37 -8.52
N GLY A 35 -10.46 -4.09 -9.61
CA GLY A 35 -10.75 -2.92 -10.44
C GLY A 35 -12.18 -2.91 -10.96
N GLU A 36 -12.68 -4.05 -11.46
CA GLU A 36 -14.07 -4.21 -11.89
C GLU A 36 -15.05 -4.02 -10.72
N THR A 37 -14.73 -4.58 -9.56
CA THR A 37 -15.52 -4.41 -8.34
C THR A 37 -15.61 -2.95 -7.92
N LEU A 38 -14.51 -2.21 -8.04
CA LEU A 38 -14.45 -0.79 -7.71
C LEU A 38 -15.26 0.07 -8.70
N GLU A 39 -15.25 -0.28 -9.99
CA GLU A 39 -16.09 0.40 -10.99
C GLU A 39 -17.59 0.15 -10.75
N ALA A 40 -17.96 -1.04 -10.28
CA ALA A 40 -19.33 -1.42 -9.97
C ALA A 40 -19.85 -0.87 -8.61
N LEU A 41 -18.96 -0.30 -7.78
CA LEU A 41 -19.33 0.21 -6.45
C LEU A 41 -20.37 1.33 -6.55
N SER A 42 -21.50 1.22 -5.85
CA SER A 42 -22.52 2.26 -5.84
C SER A 42 -22.12 3.45 -4.96
N ALA A 43 -22.76 4.60 -5.20
CA ALA A 43 -22.56 5.80 -4.39
C ALA A 43 -22.88 5.57 -2.91
N ASP A 44 -23.91 4.80 -2.60
CA ASP A 44 -24.32 4.50 -1.22
C ASP A 44 -23.30 3.57 -0.54
N GLN A 45 -22.79 2.57 -1.25
CA GLN A 45 -21.75 1.69 -0.74
C GLN A 45 -20.47 2.48 -0.46
N PHE A 46 -20.08 3.36 -1.38
CA PHE A 46 -18.92 4.23 -1.18
C PHE A 46 -19.11 5.17 0.02
N ALA A 47 -20.28 5.77 0.16
CA ALA A 47 -20.59 6.64 1.31
C ALA A 47 -20.48 5.88 2.64
N ASN A 48 -20.97 4.65 2.69
CA ASN A 48 -20.86 3.79 3.88
C ASN A 48 -19.39 3.45 4.21
N LEU A 49 -18.59 3.08 3.21
CA LEU A 49 -17.16 2.82 3.41
C LEU A 49 -16.42 4.07 3.91
N LYS A 50 -16.67 5.21 3.28
CA LYS A 50 -16.11 6.50 3.69
C LYS A 50 -16.51 6.89 5.11
N SER A 51 -17.78 6.70 5.46
CA SER A 51 -18.28 6.93 6.82
C SER A 51 -17.57 6.04 7.86
N GLY A 52 -17.36 4.77 7.54
CA GLY A 52 -16.60 3.85 8.40
C GLY A 52 -15.17 4.34 8.68
N VAL A 53 -14.48 4.80 7.64
CA VAL A 53 -13.13 5.37 7.79
C VAL A 53 -13.15 6.64 8.64
N LEU A 54 -14.10 7.55 8.40
CA LEU A 54 -14.23 8.78 9.17
C LEU A 54 -14.57 8.48 10.63
N THR A 55 -15.44 7.52 10.91
CA THR A 55 -15.76 7.09 12.29
C THR A 55 -14.49 6.62 13.01
N ALA A 56 -13.70 5.76 12.38
CA ALA A 56 -12.44 5.28 12.97
C ALA A 56 -11.42 6.42 13.21
N LEU A 57 -11.35 7.40 12.29
CA LEU A 57 -10.46 8.56 12.44
C LEU A 57 -10.93 9.55 13.51
N THR A 58 -12.24 9.64 13.77
CA THR A 58 -12.83 10.59 14.72
C THR A 58 -13.16 9.97 16.07
N GLU A 59 -12.95 8.67 16.25
CA GLU A 59 -13.18 7.98 17.51
C GLU A 59 -12.39 8.65 18.65
N PRO A 60 -13.06 8.99 19.76
CA PRO A 60 -12.38 9.59 20.91
C PRO A 60 -11.36 8.62 21.52
N PRO A 61 -10.21 9.13 21.97
CA PRO A 61 -9.22 8.29 22.64
C PRO A 61 -9.81 7.69 23.92
N THR A 62 -9.54 6.42 24.17
CA THR A 62 -10.04 5.71 25.37
C THR A 62 -9.04 5.70 26.52
N ASN A 63 -7.79 6.04 26.21
CA ASN A 63 -6.70 6.09 27.19
C ASN A 63 -5.62 7.08 26.75
N LEU A 64 -4.66 7.34 27.64
CA LEU A 64 -3.58 8.30 27.38
C LEU A 64 -2.69 7.90 26.19
N ALA A 65 -2.48 6.62 25.95
CA ALA A 65 -1.67 6.16 24.82
C ALA A 65 -2.37 6.44 23.48
N ASP A 66 -3.68 6.26 23.41
CA ASP A 66 -4.50 6.58 22.24
C ASP A 66 -4.48 8.10 21.96
N GLU A 67 -4.53 8.91 23.00
CA GLU A 67 -4.48 10.37 22.90
C GLU A 67 -3.09 10.86 22.47
N ALA A 68 -2.03 10.33 23.07
CA ALA A 68 -0.65 10.74 22.79
C ALA A 68 -0.11 10.17 21.46
N GLY A 69 -0.61 9.01 21.03
CA GLY A 69 -0.11 8.28 19.86
C GLY A 69 0.05 9.10 18.58
N PRO A 70 -0.97 9.87 18.15
CA PRO A 70 -0.87 10.73 16.97
C PRO A 70 0.25 11.78 17.08
N PHE A 71 0.41 12.39 18.24
CA PHE A 71 1.46 13.40 18.48
C PHE A 71 2.85 12.78 18.48
N ILE A 72 3.01 11.61 19.10
CA ILE A 72 4.27 10.85 19.09
C ILE A 72 4.61 10.43 17.66
N SER A 73 3.61 10.00 16.88
CA SER A 73 3.79 9.66 15.47
C SER A 73 4.23 10.84 14.64
N ASP A 74 3.62 12.01 14.83
CA ASP A 74 4.00 13.24 14.15
C ASP A 74 5.42 13.68 14.54
N TRP A 75 5.77 13.58 15.82
CA TRP A 75 7.12 13.84 16.30
C TRP A 75 8.17 12.93 15.64
N ASN A 76 7.93 11.63 15.65
CA ASN A 76 8.86 10.65 15.07
C ASN A 76 9.04 10.80 13.55
N ARG A 77 8.10 11.46 12.89
CA ARG A 77 8.12 11.76 11.45
C ARG A 77 8.52 13.20 11.15
N GLU A 78 9.03 13.92 12.15
CA GLU A 78 9.45 15.31 12.02
C GLU A 78 8.34 16.27 11.56
N ARG A 79 7.07 15.91 11.79
CA ARG A 79 5.88 16.71 11.46
C ARG A 79 5.47 17.57 12.64
N TYR A 80 6.25 18.56 12.96
CA TYR A 80 6.12 19.37 14.17
C TYR A 80 4.87 20.29 14.23
N GLU A 81 4.05 20.28 13.19
CA GLU A 81 2.74 20.94 13.18
C GLU A 81 1.66 20.16 13.97
N PHE A 82 1.92 18.89 14.26
CA PHE A 82 1.05 18.01 15.06
C PHE A 82 -0.41 17.94 14.58
N GLY A 83 -0.64 18.11 13.27
CA GLY A 83 -1.98 18.17 12.65
C GLY A 83 -2.28 17.03 11.68
N SER A 84 -1.50 15.94 11.68
CA SER A 84 -1.65 14.88 10.67
C SER A 84 -3.02 14.20 10.72
N ARG A 85 -3.60 14.01 11.91
CA ARG A 85 -4.93 13.40 12.05
C ARG A 85 -6.02 14.29 11.43
N GLN A 86 -5.99 15.58 11.69
CA GLN A 86 -6.96 16.54 11.16
C GLN A 86 -6.82 16.67 9.63
N ARG A 87 -5.59 16.71 9.12
CA ARG A 87 -5.34 16.69 7.67
C ARG A 87 -5.86 15.41 7.01
N MET A 88 -5.68 14.26 7.66
CA MET A 88 -6.20 12.99 7.16
C MET A 88 -7.73 12.99 7.12
N ILE A 89 -8.40 13.47 8.17
CA ILE A 89 -9.87 13.58 8.21
C ILE A 89 -10.36 14.46 7.05
N ALA A 90 -9.79 15.66 6.90
CA ALA A 90 -10.16 16.57 5.83
C ALA A 90 -9.91 15.98 4.44
N ALA A 91 -8.79 15.26 4.26
CA ALA A 91 -8.50 14.57 3.02
C ALA A 91 -9.54 13.47 2.72
N VAL A 92 -9.91 12.64 3.71
CA VAL A 92 -10.94 11.61 3.53
C VAL A 92 -12.30 12.24 3.23
N GLU A 93 -12.66 13.35 3.89
CA GLU A 93 -13.90 14.08 3.59
C GLU A 93 -13.96 14.60 2.14
N ALA A 94 -12.82 14.95 1.56
CA ALA A 94 -12.73 15.41 0.18
C ALA A 94 -12.68 14.28 -0.87
N VAL A 95 -12.43 13.03 -0.47
CA VAL A 95 -12.33 11.90 -1.41
C VAL A 95 -13.66 11.63 -2.10
N THR A 96 -13.60 11.46 -3.42
CA THR A 96 -14.73 11.08 -4.26
C THR A 96 -14.55 9.67 -4.83
N ILE A 97 -15.64 8.99 -5.17
CA ILE A 97 -15.57 7.65 -5.78
C ILE A 97 -14.80 7.67 -7.10
N ASP A 98 -14.98 8.70 -7.92
CA ASP A 98 -14.29 8.83 -9.20
C ASP A 98 -12.79 9.10 -9.01
N GLY A 99 -12.43 9.85 -7.95
CA GLY A 99 -11.04 10.06 -7.56
C GLY A 99 -10.35 8.75 -7.15
N VAL A 100 -11.05 7.89 -6.40
CA VAL A 100 -10.53 6.57 -6.01
C VAL A 100 -10.36 5.66 -7.24
N ARG A 101 -11.34 5.62 -8.13
CA ARG A 101 -11.28 4.85 -9.38
C ARG A 101 -10.13 5.29 -10.27
N ALA A 102 -9.99 6.59 -10.47
CA ALA A 102 -8.89 7.16 -11.27
C ALA A 102 -7.54 6.80 -10.64
N HIS A 103 -7.37 7.00 -9.33
CA HIS A 103 -6.15 6.67 -8.63
C HIS A 103 -5.81 5.17 -8.73
N TYR A 104 -6.80 4.29 -8.60
CA TYR A 104 -6.58 2.84 -8.72
C TYR A 104 -6.12 2.46 -10.13
N ARG A 105 -6.79 2.98 -11.17
CA ARG A 105 -6.38 2.73 -12.56
C ARG A 105 -4.96 3.21 -12.85
N ASP A 106 -4.63 4.40 -12.37
CA ASP A 106 -3.35 5.02 -12.70
C ASP A 106 -2.18 4.41 -11.92
N THR A 107 -2.40 4.07 -10.65
CA THR A 107 -1.34 3.59 -9.75
C THR A 107 -1.22 2.08 -9.65
N VAL A 108 -2.34 1.35 -9.71
CA VAL A 108 -2.35 -0.11 -9.53
C VAL A 108 -2.40 -0.84 -10.87
N LEU A 109 -3.28 -0.41 -11.78
CA LEU A 109 -3.45 -1.03 -13.10
C LEU A 109 -2.65 -0.33 -14.20
N GLY A 110 -1.98 0.77 -13.91
CA GLY A 110 -1.21 1.54 -14.88
C GLY A 110 -0.09 0.73 -15.55
N SER A 111 0.31 1.17 -16.72
CA SER A 111 1.31 0.47 -17.55
C SER A 111 2.71 0.37 -16.94
N LYS A 112 3.00 1.18 -15.92
CA LYS A 112 4.27 1.18 -15.18
C LYS A 112 4.02 1.46 -13.69
N PRO A 113 3.33 0.58 -12.96
CA PRO A 113 3.17 0.76 -11.54
C PRO A 113 4.53 0.67 -10.84
N SER A 114 4.80 1.59 -9.91
CA SER A 114 5.96 1.45 -9.02
C SER A 114 5.67 0.31 -8.04
N ARG A 115 6.37 -0.79 -8.18
CA ARG A 115 6.15 -1.98 -7.34
C ARG A 115 7.43 -2.64 -6.90
N ILE A 116 7.37 -3.29 -5.76
CA ILE A 116 8.43 -4.16 -5.23
C ILE A 116 7.82 -5.54 -5.06
N LEU A 117 8.45 -6.55 -5.63
CA LEU A 117 8.09 -7.95 -5.46
C LEU A 117 9.15 -8.64 -4.60
N ILE A 118 8.75 -9.08 -3.42
CA ILE A 118 9.61 -9.85 -2.52
C ILE A 118 9.12 -11.29 -2.52
N GLN A 119 10.01 -12.23 -2.84
CA GLN A 119 9.69 -13.64 -2.95
C GLN A 119 10.58 -14.46 -2.03
N LEU A 120 9.98 -15.26 -1.17
CA LEU A 120 10.67 -16.18 -0.30
C LEU A 120 10.21 -17.61 -0.62
N ARG A 121 11.15 -18.54 -0.76
CA ARG A 121 10.87 -19.96 -1.00
C ARG A 121 11.29 -20.77 0.22
N GLY A 122 10.38 -21.59 0.72
CA GLY A 122 10.74 -22.65 1.67
C GLY A 122 11.34 -23.86 0.96
N GLU A 123 11.91 -24.80 1.72
CA GLU A 123 12.60 -25.99 1.24
C GLU A 123 11.79 -26.80 0.20
N ARG A 124 10.49 -26.96 0.43
CA ARG A 124 9.58 -27.66 -0.49
C ARG A 124 9.55 -27.06 -1.91
N TRP A 125 9.90 -25.80 -2.04
CA TRP A 125 9.83 -25.05 -3.30
C TRP A 125 11.20 -24.60 -3.77
N SER A 126 12.29 -25.18 -3.23
CA SER A 126 13.67 -24.82 -3.57
C SER A 126 13.96 -24.84 -5.07
N ASP A 127 13.40 -25.82 -5.78
CA ASP A 127 13.59 -26.02 -7.21
C ASP A 127 12.60 -25.25 -8.10
N SER A 128 11.60 -24.59 -7.50
CA SER A 128 10.64 -23.78 -8.24
C SER A 128 11.28 -22.47 -8.68
N PRO A 129 11.01 -21.98 -9.90
CA PRO A 129 11.50 -20.67 -10.34
C PRO A 129 10.88 -19.56 -9.50
N PHE A 130 11.61 -18.45 -9.34
CA PHE A 130 11.02 -17.20 -8.94
C PHE A 130 10.17 -16.63 -10.09
N ALA A 131 9.12 -15.92 -9.74
CA ALA A 131 8.36 -15.15 -10.71
C ALA A 131 9.22 -13.99 -11.24
N MET A 132 9.22 -13.81 -12.54
CA MET A 132 9.93 -12.71 -13.20
C MET A 132 8.91 -11.79 -13.85
N ILE A 133 9.10 -10.51 -13.68
CA ILE A 133 8.25 -9.48 -14.30
C ILE A 133 9.08 -8.79 -15.38
N ALA A 134 8.58 -8.77 -16.58
CA ALA A 134 9.29 -8.16 -17.71
C ALA A 134 9.53 -6.66 -17.47
N GLY A 135 10.78 -6.23 -17.61
CA GLY A 135 11.17 -4.84 -17.44
C GLY A 135 11.48 -4.43 -15.98
N GLU A 136 11.38 -5.36 -15.04
CA GLU A 136 11.77 -5.12 -13.64
C GLU A 136 13.26 -5.41 -13.41
N THR A 137 13.85 -4.69 -12.48
CA THR A 137 15.23 -4.91 -12.05
C THR A 137 15.26 -5.96 -10.95
N VAL A 138 16.02 -7.03 -11.16
CA VAL A 138 16.27 -8.03 -10.13
C VAL A 138 17.34 -7.50 -9.19
N ILE A 139 17.06 -7.54 -7.88
CA ILE A 139 17.99 -7.12 -6.83
C ILE A 139 18.63 -8.39 -6.25
N ASP A 140 19.84 -8.70 -6.70
CA ASP A 140 20.58 -9.87 -6.22
C ASP A 140 21.35 -9.59 -4.92
N SER A 141 21.72 -8.33 -4.67
CA SER A 141 22.41 -7.87 -3.46
C SER A 141 21.84 -6.51 -3.04
N ILE A 142 21.46 -6.41 -1.76
CA ILE A 142 20.97 -5.17 -1.17
C ILE A 142 22.06 -4.10 -1.17
N GLU A 143 23.29 -4.49 -0.89
CA GLU A 143 24.46 -3.60 -0.87
C GLU A 143 24.69 -2.99 -2.26
N ALA A 144 24.76 -3.82 -3.30
CA ALA A 144 24.95 -3.36 -4.68
C ALA A 144 23.79 -2.49 -5.16
N PHE A 145 22.56 -2.81 -4.72
CA PHE A 145 21.40 -2.00 -5.03
C PHE A 145 21.51 -0.61 -4.37
N HIS A 146 21.85 -0.53 -3.08
CA HIS A 146 22.06 0.75 -2.38
C HIS A 146 23.16 1.60 -3.03
N GLU A 147 24.27 0.97 -3.43
CA GLU A 147 25.36 1.68 -4.13
C GLU A 147 24.94 2.23 -5.51
N SER A 148 23.99 1.57 -6.18
CA SER A 148 23.47 1.98 -7.48
C SER A 148 22.43 3.10 -7.40
N MET A 149 21.81 3.32 -6.21
CA MET A 149 20.77 4.33 -6.03
C MET A 149 21.41 5.72 -5.86
N PRO A 150 20.99 6.71 -6.64
CA PRO A 150 21.39 8.08 -6.38
C PRO A 150 20.88 8.51 -5.00
N LEU A 151 21.76 9.09 -4.19
CA LEU A 151 21.35 9.73 -2.95
C LEU A 151 20.34 10.83 -3.31
N GLN A 152 19.12 10.69 -2.86
CA GLN A 152 18.14 11.76 -2.97
C GLN A 152 18.57 12.89 -2.02
N PRO A 153 18.65 14.14 -2.49
CA PRO A 153 18.88 15.25 -1.58
C PRO A 153 17.77 15.26 -0.53
N LEU A 154 18.13 15.42 0.71
CA LEU A 154 17.20 15.69 1.79
C LEU A 154 16.75 17.16 1.59
N ASP A 155 15.51 17.35 1.09
CA ASP A 155 14.87 18.65 1.03
C ASP A 155 14.34 19.06 2.41
#